data_9875824a066ab7dc9a1109f6fff2ac40
#
_entry.id   9875824a066ab7dc9a1109f6fff2ac40
#
_cell.length_a   1.000
_cell.length_b   1.000
_cell.length_c   1.000
_cell.angle_alpha   90.00
_cell.angle_beta   90.00
_cell.angle_gamma   90.00
#
_symmetry.space_group_name_H-M   'P 1'
#
loop_
_entity.id
_entity.type
_entity.pdbx_description
1 polymer ?
#
loop_
_entity_poly.entity_id
_entity_poly.type
_entity_poly.pdbx_seq_one_letter_code
_entity_poly.pdbx_strand_id
1 'polypeptide(L)'
;MIHLYGVVEELEALPPVAGVGAGPLERCRVEGLDLVVSREARDGGEVTQAALLSHANVVEELMARSGAVLPARFGHAFTDEQELAAAVRTKAAGLARTLNLVRGCLEFGLRVLGGDSAAENGSGQLSGRDYMQARLVVERGRRRLARELHEPLAELSRASARFGGASSDLRQSAYLVPRQDADAFGDRVRRLEAGHPDLTIVCTGPWPPYSFVANGEGEA
;
A
#
# COMPACT_ATOMS: atom_id res chain seq x y z
N MET A 1 20.82 -2.79 -17.58
CA MET A 1 20.27 -2.33 -16.28
C MET A 1 19.59 -3.48 -15.56
N ILE A 2 19.49 -3.41 -14.23
CA ILE A 2 18.82 -4.39 -13.39
C ILE A 2 17.52 -3.78 -12.89
N HIS A 3 16.39 -4.38 -13.26
CA HIS A 3 15.06 -3.97 -12.81
C HIS A 3 14.67 -4.78 -11.58
N LEU A 4 14.32 -4.13 -10.47
CA LEU A 4 13.94 -4.76 -9.22
C LEU A 4 12.41 -4.88 -9.13
N TYR A 5 11.90 -6.08 -8.79
CA TYR A 5 10.47 -6.33 -8.55
C TYR A 5 10.12 -6.32 -7.07
N GLY A 6 11.01 -6.80 -6.23
CA GLY A 6 10.80 -6.81 -4.80
C GLY A 6 11.81 -7.68 -4.05
N VAL A 7 11.69 -7.61 -2.73
CA VAL A 7 12.37 -8.51 -1.80
C VAL A 7 11.37 -9.55 -1.34
N VAL A 8 11.76 -10.82 -1.35
CA VAL A 8 10.87 -11.95 -1.08
C VAL A 8 11.41 -12.83 0.04
N GLU A 9 10.51 -13.59 0.65
CA GLU A 9 10.83 -14.62 1.62
C GLU A 9 10.00 -15.87 1.33
N GLU A 10 10.58 -17.04 1.55
CA GLU A 10 9.93 -18.33 1.31
C GLU A 10 9.39 -18.49 -0.12
N LEU A 11 10.17 -18.04 -1.12
CA LEU A 11 9.86 -18.26 -2.53
C LEU A 11 10.59 -19.55 -2.99
N GLU A 12 9.85 -20.64 -3.22
CA GLU A 12 10.45 -21.91 -3.65
C GLU A 12 11.02 -21.81 -5.07
N ALA A 13 10.24 -21.29 -6.01
CA ALA A 13 10.63 -21.12 -7.40
C ALA A 13 10.19 -19.76 -7.95
N LEU A 14 10.97 -19.23 -8.89
CA LEU A 14 10.57 -18.01 -9.61
C LEU A 14 9.29 -18.27 -10.41
N PRO A 15 8.38 -17.29 -10.49
CA PRO A 15 7.17 -17.41 -11.28
C PRO A 15 7.51 -17.57 -12.78
N PRO A 16 6.74 -18.37 -13.52
CA PRO A 16 6.97 -18.63 -14.94
C PRO A 16 6.43 -17.49 -15.83
N VAL A 17 6.76 -16.27 -15.49
CA VAL A 17 6.37 -15.06 -16.23
C VAL A 17 7.62 -14.27 -16.64
N ALA A 18 7.53 -13.58 -17.75
CA ALA A 18 8.61 -12.72 -18.21
C ALA A 18 8.61 -11.40 -17.45
N GLY A 19 9.81 -10.89 -17.19
CA GLY A 19 10.01 -9.56 -16.64
C GLY A 19 9.79 -8.45 -17.66
N VAL A 20 10.05 -7.23 -17.24
CA VAL A 20 10.05 -6.04 -18.12
C VAL A 20 11.05 -6.28 -19.26
N GLY A 21 10.69 -5.87 -20.47
CA GLY A 21 11.49 -6.15 -21.67
C GLY A 21 11.55 -7.62 -22.07
N ALA A 22 10.64 -8.45 -21.59
CA ALA A 22 10.59 -9.90 -21.82
C ALA A 22 11.84 -10.68 -21.31
N GLY A 23 12.64 -10.06 -20.42
CA GLY A 23 13.80 -10.73 -19.81
C GLY A 23 13.40 -11.80 -18.81
N PRO A 24 14.23 -12.82 -18.60
CA PRO A 24 14.00 -13.81 -17.57
C PRO A 24 14.11 -13.18 -16.18
N LEU A 25 13.34 -13.74 -15.23
CA LEU A 25 13.48 -13.38 -13.82
C LEU A 25 14.70 -14.09 -13.22
N GLU A 26 15.40 -13.39 -12.37
CA GLU A 26 16.57 -13.89 -11.65
C GLU A 26 16.39 -13.66 -10.15
N ARG A 27 16.93 -14.56 -9.32
CA ARG A 27 17.04 -14.36 -7.87
C ARG A 27 18.43 -13.88 -7.54
N CYS A 28 18.53 -12.76 -6.86
CA CYS A 28 19.77 -12.18 -6.37
C CYS A 28 19.73 -12.14 -4.84
N ARG A 29 20.82 -12.54 -4.15
CA ARG A 29 20.88 -12.53 -2.70
C ARG A 29 21.87 -11.47 -2.20
N VAL A 30 21.37 -10.54 -1.36
CA VAL A 30 22.15 -9.46 -0.77
C VAL A 30 21.83 -9.35 0.71
N GLU A 31 22.84 -9.37 1.58
CA GLU A 31 22.69 -9.25 3.06
C GLU A 31 21.67 -10.25 3.64
N GLY A 32 21.59 -11.44 3.06
CA GLY A 32 20.64 -12.46 3.49
C GLY A 32 19.20 -12.30 2.96
N LEU A 33 18.93 -11.23 2.23
CA LEU A 33 17.64 -10.97 1.58
C LEU A 33 17.62 -11.51 0.15
N ASP A 34 16.55 -12.17 -0.24
CA ASP A 34 16.32 -12.64 -1.60
C ASP A 34 15.56 -11.57 -2.40
N LEU A 35 16.16 -11.10 -3.48
CA LEU A 35 15.60 -10.12 -4.39
C LEU A 35 15.20 -10.80 -5.70
N VAL A 36 14.11 -10.35 -6.30
CA VAL A 36 13.72 -10.79 -7.65
C VAL A 36 13.94 -9.64 -8.61
N VAL A 37 14.73 -9.90 -9.65
CA VAL A 37 15.16 -8.93 -10.64
C VAL A 37 14.99 -9.46 -12.07
N SER A 38 15.08 -8.61 -13.07
CA SER A 38 15.36 -8.97 -14.46
C SER A 38 16.45 -8.06 -15.01
N ARG A 39 17.13 -8.53 -16.08
CA ARG A 39 18.17 -7.74 -16.77
C ARG A 39 17.63 -7.25 -18.09
N GLU A 40 17.74 -5.96 -18.31
CA GLU A 40 17.39 -5.34 -19.58
C GLU A 40 18.66 -4.99 -20.36
N ALA A 41 18.61 -5.21 -21.68
CA ALA A 41 19.74 -4.92 -22.57
C ALA A 41 19.90 -3.43 -22.89
N ARG A 42 18.97 -2.55 -22.50
CA ARG A 42 18.96 -1.12 -22.86
C ARG A 42 18.85 -0.20 -21.65
N ASP A 43 19.56 0.90 -21.72
CA ASP A 43 19.45 2.02 -20.80
C ASP A 43 18.03 2.60 -20.82
N GLY A 44 17.34 2.53 -19.68
CA GLY A 44 16.16 3.31 -19.36
C GLY A 44 15.10 3.41 -20.45
N GLY A 45 14.47 2.29 -20.81
CA GLY A 45 13.36 2.29 -21.76
C GLY A 45 12.25 3.25 -21.31
N GLU A 46 11.56 3.86 -22.29
CA GLU A 46 10.36 4.67 -22.01
C GLU A 46 9.40 3.89 -21.10
N VAL A 47 8.82 4.62 -20.15
CA VAL A 47 7.73 4.08 -19.30
C VAL A 47 6.55 3.77 -20.20
N THR A 48 6.42 2.50 -20.60
CA THR A 48 5.30 2.05 -21.42
C THR A 48 4.26 1.37 -20.54
N GLN A 49 3.01 1.41 -20.97
CA GLN A 49 1.94 0.67 -20.29
C GLN A 49 2.25 -0.83 -20.23
N ALA A 50 2.84 -1.39 -21.27
CA ALA A 50 3.23 -2.80 -21.32
C ALA A 50 4.29 -3.14 -20.25
N ALA A 51 5.30 -2.29 -20.07
CA ALA A 51 6.33 -2.46 -19.05
C ALA A 51 5.74 -2.37 -17.63
N LEU A 52 4.83 -1.42 -17.40
CA LEU A 52 4.13 -1.28 -16.12
C LEU A 52 3.29 -2.53 -15.80
N LEU A 53 2.54 -3.04 -16.78
CA LEU A 53 1.72 -4.25 -16.60
C LEU A 53 2.58 -5.50 -16.39
N SER A 54 3.72 -5.64 -17.10
CA SER A 54 4.65 -6.74 -16.86
C SER A 54 5.21 -6.70 -15.44
N HIS A 55 5.60 -5.52 -14.96
CA HIS A 55 6.07 -5.36 -13.58
C HIS A 55 4.99 -5.74 -12.56
N ALA A 56 3.78 -5.22 -12.72
CA ALA A 56 2.66 -5.53 -11.83
C ALA A 56 2.36 -7.02 -11.79
N ASN A 57 2.31 -7.69 -12.95
CA ASN A 57 2.08 -9.12 -13.05
C ASN A 57 3.16 -9.94 -12.31
N VAL A 58 4.44 -9.57 -12.46
CA VAL A 58 5.52 -10.23 -11.70
C VAL A 58 5.31 -10.08 -10.20
N VAL A 59 5.01 -8.88 -9.72
CA VAL A 59 4.82 -8.63 -8.27
C VAL A 59 3.60 -9.37 -7.72
N GLU A 60 2.51 -9.45 -8.47
CA GLU A 60 1.31 -10.23 -8.11
C GLU A 60 1.63 -11.74 -8.02
N GLU A 61 2.37 -12.27 -8.98
CA GLU A 61 2.83 -13.66 -8.97
C GLU A 61 3.78 -13.95 -7.78
N LEU A 62 4.66 -13.02 -7.44
CA LEU A 62 5.50 -13.12 -6.25
C LEU A 62 4.66 -13.14 -4.98
N MET A 63 3.67 -12.25 -4.87
CA MET A 63 2.73 -12.23 -3.74
C MET A 63 1.98 -13.55 -3.60
N ALA A 64 1.59 -14.17 -4.70
CA ALA A 64 0.84 -15.42 -4.69
C ALA A 64 1.70 -16.63 -4.25
N ARG A 65 3.03 -16.60 -4.49
CA ARG A 65 3.95 -17.74 -4.37
C ARG A 65 4.93 -17.66 -3.21
N SER A 66 5.05 -16.50 -2.56
CA SER A 66 5.99 -16.31 -1.44
C SER A 66 5.27 -16.17 -0.11
N GLY A 67 5.96 -16.45 0.99
CA GLY A 67 5.50 -16.21 2.34
C GLY A 67 5.40 -14.72 2.67
N ALA A 68 6.31 -13.92 2.10
CA ALA A 68 6.29 -12.45 2.17
C ALA A 68 6.88 -11.85 0.89
N VAL A 69 6.35 -10.69 0.49
CA VAL A 69 6.92 -9.86 -0.57
C VAL A 69 6.91 -8.38 -0.15
N LEU A 70 8.04 -7.71 -0.33
CA LEU A 70 8.12 -6.25 -0.33
C LEU A 70 8.21 -5.78 -1.77
N PRO A 71 7.14 -5.26 -2.34
CA PRO A 71 7.13 -4.87 -3.74
C PRO A 71 8.02 -3.63 -3.96
N ALA A 72 8.84 -3.66 -4.99
CA ALA A 72 9.48 -2.45 -5.51
C ALA A 72 8.48 -1.65 -6.35
N ARG A 73 8.60 -0.33 -6.33
CA ARG A 73 7.83 0.49 -7.26
C ARG A 73 8.40 0.34 -8.67
N PHE A 74 7.54 0.39 -9.68
CA PHE A 74 7.98 0.42 -11.07
C PHE A 74 8.99 1.56 -11.29
N GLY A 75 10.04 1.27 -12.07
CA GLY A 75 11.12 2.22 -12.32
C GLY A 75 12.29 2.14 -11.34
N HIS A 76 12.24 1.29 -10.32
CA HIS A 76 13.43 0.97 -9.51
C HIS A 76 14.38 0.08 -10.32
N ALA A 77 15.33 0.74 -10.99
CA ALA A 77 16.36 0.10 -11.79
C ALA A 77 17.75 0.56 -11.34
N PHE A 78 18.73 -0.33 -11.50
CA PHE A 78 20.12 -0.12 -11.13
C PHE A 78 21.01 -0.36 -12.33
N THR A 79 22.14 0.34 -12.40
CA THR A 79 23.08 0.17 -13.52
C THR A 79 23.75 -1.18 -13.48
N ASP A 80 24.08 -1.67 -12.29
CA ASP A 80 24.77 -2.94 -12.05
C ASP A 80 24.45 -3.55 -10.68
N GLU A 81 25.06 -4.71 -10.41
CA GLU A 81 24.90 -5.42 -9.12
C GLU A 81 25.52 -4.69 -7.94
N GLN A 82 26.56 -3.89 -8.16
CA GLN A 82 27.23 -3.17 -7.08
C GLN A 82 26.32 -2.05 -6.55
N GLU A 83 25.68 -1.32 -7.44
CA GLU A 83 24.70 -0.29 -7.09
C GLU A 83 23.50 -0.90 -6.37
N LEU A 84 22.93 -1.99 -6.89
CA LEU A 84 21.82 -2.71 -6.25
C LEU A 84 22.24 -3.17 -4.83
N ALA A 85 23.40 -3.81 -4.71
CA ALA A 85 23.89 -4.31 -3.44
C ALA A 85 24.15 -3.17 -2.43
N ALA A 86 24.70 -2.04 -2.87
CA ALA A 86 24.93 -0.87 -2.02
C ALA A 86 23.61 -0.28 -1.50
N ALA A 87 22.60 -0.14 -2.38
CA ALA A 87 21.27 0.34 -2.01
C ALA A 87 20.58 -0.58 -0.99
N VAL A 88 20.69 -1.89 -1.17
CA VAL A 88 20.09 -2.88 -0.25
C VAL A 88 20.80 -2.90 1.08
N ARG A 89 22.16 -2.86 1.12
CA ARG A 89 22.94 -2.88 2.37
C ARG A 89 22.53 -1.77 3.32
N THR A 90 22.35 -0.56 2.82
CA THR A 90 21.98 0.59 3.65
C THR A 90 20.62 0.43 4.33
N LYS A 91 19.74 -0.40 3.76
CA LYS A 91 18.34 -0.59 4.19
C LYS A 91 18.06 -2.00 4.73
N ALA A 92 19.04 -2.90 4.73
CA ALA A 92 18.84 -4.34 4.98
C ALA A 92 18.07 -4.63 6.28
N ALA A 93 18.44 -4.00 7.38
CA ALA A 93 17.75 -4.18 8.66
C ALA A 93 16.29 -3.67 8.63
N GLY A 94 16.03 -2.57 7.94
CA GLY A 94 14.67 -2.05 7.72
C GLY A 94 13.83 -3.00 6.87
N LEU A 95 14.37 -3.46 5.75
CA LEU A 95 13.72 -4.41 4.85
C LEU A 95 13.39 -5.72 5.56
N ALA A 96 14.30 -6.26 6.36
CA ALA A 96 14.05 -7.47 7.15
C ALA A 96 12.91 -7.30 8.16
N ARG A 97 12.86 -6.15 8.86
CA ARG A 97 11.74 -5.84 9.78
C ARG A 97 10.41 -5.72 9.03
N THR A 98 10.41 -5.07 7.88
CA THR A 98 9.20 -4.87 7.08
C THR A 98 8.74 -6.20 6.46
N LEU A 99 9.65 -7.08 6.01
CA LEU A 99 9.30 -8.45 5.58
C LEU A 99 8.57 -9.22 6.69
N ASN A 100 9.09 -9.16 7.93
CA ASN A 100 8.40 -9.78 9.06
C ASN A 100 7.00 -9.19 9.30
N LEU A 101 6.85 -7.87 9.14
CA LEU A 101 5.56 -7.20 9.31
C LEU A 101 4.55 -7.68 8.25
N VAL A 102 4.94 -7.78 6.99
CA VAL A 102 4.02 -8.11 5.88
C VAL A 102 3.82 -9.62 5.67
N ARG A 103 4.58 -10.47 6.36
CA ARG A 103 4.52 -11.93 6.19
C ARG A 103 3.11 -12.47 6.37
N GLY A 104 2.62 -13.20 5.37
CA GLY A 104 1.28 -13.79 5.36
C GLY A 104 0.14 -12.79 5.29
N CYS A 105 0.41 -11.54 4.91
CA CYS A 105 -0.60 -10.49 4.81
C CYS A 105 -0.82 -10.04 3.36
N LEU A 106 -1.95 -9.37 3.17
CA LEU A 106 -2.37 -8.70 1.94
C LEU A 106 -2.72 -7.25 2.27
N GLU A 107 -2.55 -6.35 1.32
CA GLU A 107 -2.98 -4.96 1.48
C GLU A 107 -4.38 -4.76 0.91
N PHE A 108 -5.24 -4.10 1.70
CA PHE A 108 -6.54 -3.59 1.25
C PHE A 108 -6.54 -2.07 1.38
N GLY A 109 -6.93 -1.39 0.29
CA GLY A 109 -7.15 0.04 0.28
C GLY A 109 -8.61 0.36 0.58
N LEU A 110 -8.86 1.36 1.43
CA LEU A 110 -10.19 1.90 1.68
C LEU A 110 -10.24 3.36 1.27
N ARG A 111 -11.23 3.72 0.50
CA ARG A 111 -11.53 5.11 0.15
C ARG A 111 -12.96 5.43 0.53
N VAL A 112 -13.16 6.52 1.27
CA VAL A 112 -14.48 6.99 1.69
C VAL A 112 -14.78 8.32 1.01
N LEU A 113 -15.93 8.41 0.36
CA LEU A 113 -16.43 9.60 -0.33
C LEU A 113 -17.80 9.98 0.26
N GLY A 114 -18.07 11.27 0.37
CA GLY A 114 -19.31 11.79 0.95
C GLY A 114 -19.11 12.36 2.35
N GLY A 115 -20.19 12.74 3.02
CA GLY A 115 -20.18 13.31 4.38
C GLY A 115 -19.84 14.80 4.48
N ASP A 116 -19.52 15.48 3.39
CA ASP A 116 -19.11 16.89 3.38
C ASP A 116 -20.26 17.90 3.15
N SER A 117 -21.51 17.42 2.96
CA SER A 117 -22.61 18.27 2.44
C SER A 117 -23.16 19.34 3.39
N ALA A 118 -22.79 19.35 4.67
CA ALA A 118 -23.41 20.24 5.65
C ALA A 118 -22.61 21.54 5.96
N ALA A 119 -21.36 21.62 5.57
CA ALA A 119 -20.49 22.74 5.99
C ALA A 119 -20.27 23.83 4.93
N GLU A 120 -20.52 23.54 3.65
CA GLU A 120 -20.25 24.50 2.56
C GLU A 120 -21.42 25.44 2.24
N ASN A 121 -22.64 25.13 2.67
CA ASN A 121 -23.84 25.91 2.32
C ASN A 121 -24.27 26.96 3.35
N GLY A 122 -23.47 27.22 4.39
CA GLY A 122 -23.78 28.18 5.46
C GLY A 122 -22.95 29.45 5.47
N SER A 123 -22.62 30.05 4.32
CA SER A 123 -21.89 31.33 4.26
C SER A 123 -22.74 32.59 4.51
N GLY A 124 -23.83 32.47 5.24
CA GLY A 124 -24.62 33.61 5.71
C GLY A 124 -24.10 34.06 7.08
N GLN A 125 -23.53 35.27 7.16
CA GLN A 125 -23.33 36.14 8.34
C GLN A 125 -23.31 35.47 9.74
N LEU A 126 -22.48 34.46 9.96
CA LEU A 126 -22.22 33.93 11.29
C LEU A 126 -21.19 34.85 12.00
N SER A 127 -21.37 35.09 13.30
CA SER A 127 -20.32 35.74 14.09
C SER A 127 -19.07 34.85 14.08
N GLY A 128 -17.87 35.42 14.22
CA GLY A 128 -16.62 34.67 14.26
C GLY A 128 -16.63 33.52 15.30
N ARG A 129 -17.36 33.74 16.42
CA ARG A 129 -17.54 32.70 17.45
C ARG A 129 -18.44 31.56 17.01
N ASP A 130 -19.56 31.88 16.36
CA ASP A 130 -20.52 30.86 15.87
C ASP A 130 -19.89 30.03 14.73
N TYR A 131 -19.11 30.67 13.84
CA TYR A 131 -18.31 30.00 12.83
C TYR A 131 -17.31 29.01 13.44
N MET A 132 -16.56 29.42 14.45
CA MET A 132 -15.61 28.55 15.13
C MET A 132 -16.30 27.39 15.85
N GLN A 133 -17.45 27.62 16.48
CA GLN A 133 -18.23 26.56 17.12
C GLN A 133 -18.77 25.56 16.08
N ALA A 134 -19.34 26.02 14.98
CA ALA A 134 -19.82 25.19 13.90
C ALA A 134 -18.69 24.31 13.33
N ARG A 135 -17.52 24.90 13.10
CA ARG A 135 -16.33 24.16 12.62
C ARG A 135 -15.86 23.10 13.60
N LEU A 136 -15.89 23.36 14.90
CA LEU A 136 -15.54 22.38 15.92
C LEU A 136 -16.54 21.20 15.97
N VAL A 137 -17.83 21.46 15.78
CA VAL A 137 -18.86 20.40 15.72
C VAL A 137 -18.63 19.51 14.51
N VAL A 138 -18.41 20.08 13.34
CA VAL A 138 -18.09 19.35 12.10
C VAL A 138 -16.83 18.51 12.27
N GLU A 139 -15.78 19.07 12.82
CA GLU A 139 -14.52 18.36 13.04
C GLU A 139 -14.66 17.19 14.02
N ARG A 140 -15.44 17.36 15.10
CA ARG A 140 -15.75 16.26 16.03
C ARG A 140 -16.56 15.16 15.35
N GLY A 141 -17.54 15.51 14.52
CA GLY A 141 -18.31 14.58 13.73
C GLY A 141 -17.44 13.75 12.78
N ARG A 142 -16.55 14.43 12.05
CA ARG A 142 -15.56 13.79 11.17
C ARG A 142 -14.65 12.81 11.93
N ARG A 143 -14.11 13.21 13.07
CA ARG A 143 -13.26 12.34 13.91
C ARG A 143 -14.01 11.13 14.47
N ARG A 144 -15.29 11.30 14.81
CA ARG A 144 -16.13 10.21 15.29
C ARG A 144 -16.38 9.21 14.15
N LEU A 145 -16.80 9.68 12.98
CA LEU A 145 -16.99 8.85 11.80
C LEU A 145 -15.70 8.13 11.41
N ALA A 146 -14.55 8.82 11.51
CA ALA A 146 -13.24 8.24 11.31
C ALA A 146 -13.01 7.00 12.15
N ARG A 147 -13.31 7.10 13.42
CA ARG A 147 -13.14 5.98 14.34
C ARG A 147 -14.14 4.87 14.05
N GLU A 148 -15.40 5.20 13.83
CA GLU A 148 -16.45 4.23 13.53
C GLU A 148 -16.16 3.38 12.29
N LEU A 149 -15.52 3.97 11.27
CA LEU A 149 -15.12 3.24 10.06
C LEU A 149 -13.78 2.53 10.22
N HIS A 150 -12.81 3.13 10.91
CA HIS A 150 -11.45 2.63 10.98
C HIS A 150 -11.25 1.53 12.04
N GLU A 151 -11.75 1.76 13.27
CA GLU A 151 -11.50 0.84 14.40
C GLU A 151 -11.90 -0.61 14.09
N PRO A 152 -13.09 -0.88 13.51
CA PRO A 152 -13.51 -2.25 13.20
C PRO A 152 -12.65 -2.93 12.12
N LEU A 153 -12.01 -2.17 11.25
CA LEU A 153 -11.12 -2.68 10.21
C LEU A 153 -9.69 -2.86 10.74
N ALA A 154 -9.25 -1.95 11.60
CA ALA A 154 -7.95 -2.05 12.26
C ALA A 154 -7.84 -3.28 13.18
N GLU A 155 -8.94 -3.69 13.83
CA GLU A 155 -9.00 -4.91 14.65
C GLU A 155 -8.71 -6.19 13.84
N LEU A 156 -9.03 -6.22 12.54
CA LEU A 156 -8.79 -7.33 11.61
C LEU A 156 -7.45 -7.21 10.89
N SER A 157 -6.68 -6.17 11.18
CA SER A 157 -5.46 -5.84 10.47
C SER A 157 -4.24 -5.90 11.38
N ARG A 158 -3.12 -6.36 10.86
CA ARG A 158 -1.84 -6.34 11.58
C ARG A 158 -1.28 -4.92 11.70
N ALA A 159 -1.53 -4.10 10.69
CA ALA A 159 -1.14 -2.69 10.64
C ALA A 159 -2.10 -1.90 9.74
N SER A 160 -2.12 -0.60 9.92
CA SER A 160 -2.85 0.31 9.03
C SER A 160 -2.04 1.58 8.77
N ALA A 161 -2.20 2.14 7.57
CA ALA A 161 -1.62 3.41 7.17
C ALA A 161 -2.73 4.34 6.67
N ARG A 162 -2.67 5.62 7.05
CA ARG A 162 -3.62 6.65 6.61
C ARG A 162 -2.90 7.64 5.71
N PHE A 163 -3.54 8.01 4.62
CA PHE A 163 -3.00 8.95 3.64
C PHE A 163 -3.85 10.21 3.61
N GLY A 164 -3.24 11.35 3.95
CA GLY A 164 -3.88 12.66 3.94
C GLY A 164 -3.47 13.52 5.13
N GLY A 165 -3.57 14.85 4.98
CA GLY A 165 -3.29 15.81 6.07
C GLY A 165 -4.45 15.91 7.07
N ALA A 166 -4.27 16.64 8.15
CA ALA A 166 -5.14 16.74 9.32
C ALA A 166 -6.64 17.05 9.05
N SER A 167 -7.00 17.47 7.85
CA SER A 167 -8.39 17.74 7.45
C SER A 167 -9.02 16.73 6.49
N SER A 168 -8.27 15.70 6.06
CA SER A 168 -8.74 14.69 5.08
C SER A 168 -8.63 13.25 5.59
N ASP A 169 -8.50 13.05 6.88
CA ASP A 169 -8.00 11.86 7.56
C ASP A 169 -8.75 10.54 7.33
N LEU A 170 -9.89 10.57 6.62
CA LEU A 170 -10.69 9.38 6.35
C LEU A 170 -10.72 8.95 4.90
N ARG A 171 -10.23 9.79 4.01
CA ARG A 171 -10.53 9.59 2.59
C ARG A 171 -9.73 8.46 1.94
N GLN A 172 -8.57 8.10 2.52
CA GLN A 172 -7.77 7.01 2.00
C GLN A 172 -6.95 6.36 3.11
N SER A 173 -7.14 5.06 3.27
CA SER A 173 -6.40 4.23 4.24
C SER A 173 -5.99 2.93 3.59
N ALA A 174 -4.87 2.36 4.03
CA ALA A 174 -4.46 1.01 3.69
C ALA A 174 -4.43 0.15 4.95
N TYR A 175 -4.80 -1.11 4.80
CA TYR A 175 -4.87 -2.11 5.85
C TYR A 175 -4.06 -3.33 5.46
N LEU A 176 -3.18 -3.75 6.34
CA LEU A 176 -2.37 -4.96 6.19
C LEU A 176 -3.10 -6.11 6.89
N VAL A 177 -3.80 -6.91 6.13
CA VAL A 177 -4.71 -7.95 6.64
C VAL A 177 -4.08 -9.33 6.50
N PRO A 178 -4.05 -10.17 7.55
CA PRO A 178 -3.65 -11.56 7.41
C PRO A 178 -4.49 -12.28 6.35
N ARG A 179 -3.89 -13.11 5.51
CA ARG A 179 -4.59 -13.81 4.41
C ARG A 179 -5.81 -14.59 4.89
N GLN A 180 -5.72 -15.22 6.06
CA GLN A 180 -6.82 -15.96 6.67
C GLN A 180 -8.02 -15.09 7.06
N ASP A 181 -7.81 -13.79 7.29
CA ASP A 181 -8.83 -12.85 7.73
C ASP A 181 -9.39 -11.99 6.58
N ALA A 182 -8.94 -12.22 5.34
CA ALA A 182 -9.33 -11.43 4.16
C ALA A 182 -10.84 -11.42 3.91
N ASP A 183 -11.50 -12.57 4.03
CA ASP A 183 -12.96 -12.69 3.86
C ASP A 183 -13.70 -11.95 4.97
N ALA A 184 -13.26 -12.10 6.22
CA ALA A 184 -13.84 -11.41 7.38
C ALA A 184 -13.67 -9.89 7.27
N PHE A 185 -12.55 -9.43 6.71
CA PHE A 185 -12.31 -8.02 6.41
C PHE A 185 -13.29 -7.50 5.35
N GLY A 186 -13.46 -8.23 4.25
CA GLY A 186 -14.44 -7.90 3.21
C GLY A 186 -15.88 -7.84 3.73
N ASP A 187 -16.27 -8.80 4.59
CA ASP A 187 -17.58 -8.81 5.26
C ASP A 187 -17.77 -7.60 6.19
N ARG A 188 -16.72 -7.19 6.88
CA ARG A 188 -16.76 -6.01 7.74
C ARG A 188 -16.94 -4.73 6.92
N VAL A 189 -16.25 -4.60 5.77
CA VAL A 189 -16.44 -3.47 4.85
C VAL A 189 -17.88 -3.40 4.37
N ARG A 190 -18.47 -4.50 3.91
CA ARG A 190 -19.88 -4.54 3.47
C ARG A 190 -20.86 -4.12 4.56
N ARG A 191 -20.62 -4.50 5.81
CA ARG A 191 -21.45 -4.07 6.94
C ARG A 191 -21.31 -2.58 7.26
N LEU A 192 -20.12 -2.04 7.13
CA LEU A 192 -19.90 -0.59 7.30
C LEU A 192 -20.60 0.21 6.19
N GLU A 193 -20.52 -0.26 4.95
CA GLU A 193 -21.21 0.35 3.82
C GLU A 193 -22.75 0.36 4.02
N ALA A 194 -23.31 -0.78 4.42
CA ALA A 194 -24.75 -0.88 4.72
C ALA A 194 -25.19 -0.01 5.90
N GLY A 195 -24.30 0.23 6.87
CA GLY A 195 -24.57 1.09 8.04
C GLY A 195 -24.44 2.59 7.75
N HIS A 196 -23.86 2.98 6.61
CA HIS A 196 -23.62 4.38 6.25
C HIS A 196 -24.08 4.68 4.81
N PRO A 197 -25.40 4.68 4.53
CA PRO A 197 -25.93 4.82 3.17
C PRO A 197 -25.67 6.20 2.52
N ASP A 198 -25.27 7.18 3.32
CA ASP A 198 -24.86 8.52 2.92
C ASP A 198 -23.39 8.62 2.48
N LEU A 199 -22.63 7.54 2.66
CA LEU A 199 -21.23 7.44 2.27
C LEU A 199 -21.05 6.46 1.11
N THR A 200 -20.10 6.75 0.24
CA THR A 200 -19.57 5.77 -0.71
C THR A 200 -18.26 5.22 -0.18
N ILE A 201 -18.26 3.95 0.18
CA ILE A 201 -17.08 3.24 0.68
C ILE A 201 -16.55 2.35 -0.44
N VAL A 202 -15.33 2.62 -0.90
CA VAL A 202 -14.68 1.83 -1.95
C VAL A 202 -13.52 1.06 -1.32
N CYS A 203 -13.63 -0.28 -1.33
CA CYS A 203 -12.55 -1.17 -0.94
C CYS A 203 -11.87 -1.73 -2.18
N THR A 204 -10.55 -1.70 -2.22
CA THR A 204 -9.73 -2.22 -3.30
C THR A 204 -8.71 -3.22 -2.77
N GLY A 205 -8.28 -4.15 -3.61
CA GLY A 205 -7.36 -5.24 -3.23
C GLY A 205 -8.00 -6.61 -3.43
N PRO A 206 -7.30 -7.69 -3.06
CA PRO A 206 -6.02 -7.66 -2.37
C PRO A 206 -4.86 -7.20 -3.26
N TRP A 207 -3.97 -6.40 -2.70
CA TRP A 207 -2.76 -5.89 -3.35
C TRP A 207 -1.49 -6.36 -2.64
N PRO A 208 -0.34 -6.37 -3.32
CA PRO A 208 0.97 -6.41 -2.66
C PRO A 208 1.14 -5.20 -1.73
N PRO A 209 1.85 -5.33 -0.60
CA PRO A 209 1.84 -4.33 0.48
C PRO A 209 2.70 -3.09 0.19
N TYR A 210 2.42 -2.37 -0.90
CA TYR A 210 3.14 -1.17 -1.33
C TYR A 210 3.14 -0.04 -0.30
N SER A 211 2.02 0.13 0.40
CA SER A 211 1.85 1.21 1.38
C SER A 211 2.68 1.00 2.64
N PHE A 212 3.13 -0.21 2.89
CA PHE A 212 3.89 -0.58 4.08
C PHE A 212 5.39 -0.62 3.85
N VAL A 213 5.85 -0.61 2.60
CA VAL A 213 7.28 -0.54 2.25
C VAL A 213 7.86 0.84 2.58
N ALA A 214 7.14 1.91 2.28
CA ALA A 214 7.59 3.29 2.48
C ALA A 214 7.65 3.69 3.97
N ASN A 215 6.81 3.08 4.83
CA ASN A 215 6.77 3.38 6.27
C ASN A 215 7.94 2.76 7.05
N GLY A 216 8.78 1.93 6.41
CA GLY A 216 10.06 1.47 6.97
C GLY A 216 11.21 2.47 6.80
N GLU A 217 10.99 3.55 6.05
CA GLU A 217 12.02 4.57 5.75
C GLU A 217 11.79 5.90 6.50
N GLY A 218 10.75 6.01 7.30
CA GLY A 218 10.34 7.26 7.89
C GLY A 218 10.44 7.32 9.40
N GLU A 219 11.05 8.37 9.78
CA GLU A 219 11.17 9.08 11.06
C GLU A 219 12.26 8.57 12.00
N ALA A 220 13.43 9.16 11.80
CA ALA A 220 14.35 9.54 12.86
C ALA A 220 14.46 11.08 12.84
#